data_0741af03ce33d20ad67ed667490c71e3
#
_entry.id   0741af03ce33d20ad67ed667490c71e3
#
_cell.length_a   1.000
_cell.length_b   1.000
_cell.length_c   1.000
_cell.angle_alpha   90.00
_cell.angle_beta   90.00
_cell.angle_gamma   90.00
#
_symmetry.space_group_name_H-M   'P 1'
#
loop_
_entity.id
_entity.type
_entity.pdbx_description
1 polymer ?
#
loop_
_entity_poly.entity_id
_entity_poly.type
_entity_poly.pdbx_seq_one_letter_code
_entity_poly.pdbx_strand_id
1 'polypeptide(L)'
;IISLGNNPESAKPEWMVLDILAVPPVTIRPSITLQSGERSEDDLTHKLSDIVRINQRLFENINAGAPEIIIEDLWDLLQYHVTTFFDNAVAQVPVARHRSGQPLKTLHERIKTKEGRFRHNLAGKRVNFSARTVISADPRIRFNEVGVPKVIAMELTIPEKVTEWNIEWLKGLIK
;
A
#
# COMPACT_ATOMS: atom_id res chain seq x y z
N ILE A 1 18.77 25.22 -4.59
CA ILE A 1 17.50 24.76 -4.00
C ILE A 1 16.36 25.58 -4.56
N ILE A 2 16.33 26.89 -4.36
CA ILE A 2 15.28 27.80 -4.84
C ILE A 2 15.17 27.78 -6.37
N SER A 3 16.30 27.78 -7.09
CA SER A 3 16.33 27.69 -8.55
C SER A 3 15.72 26.42 -9.14
N LEU A 4 15.61 25.37 -8.34
CA LEU A 4 14.96 24.09 -8.68
C LEU A 4 13.48 24.06 -8.23
N GLY A 5 12.95 25.15 -7.69
CA GLY A 5 11.57 25.22 -7.20
C GLY A 5 11.35 24.61 -5.82
N ASN A 6 12.40 24.22 -5.11
CA ASN A 6 12.30 23.64 -3.78
C ASN A 6 12.32 24.71 -2.69
N ASN A 7 11.50 24.51 -1.66
CA ASN A 7 11.53 25.35 -0.47
C ASN A 7 12.72 24.93 0.41
N PRO A 8 13.68 25.85 0.74
CA PRO A 8 14.85 25.52 1.55
C PRO A 8 14.53 25.09 2.99
N GLU A 9 13.38 25.46 3.52
CA GLU A 9 12.97 25.09 4.88
C GLU A 9 12.29 23.73 4.95
N SER A 10 11.53 23.34 3.92
CA SER A 10 10.70 22.12 3.91
C SER A 10 11.15 21.05 2.93
N ALA A 11 12.11 21.31 2.05
CA ALA A 11 12.58 20.39 1.02
C ALA A 11 14.09 20.48 0.80
N LYS A 12 14.85 20.15 1.82
CA LYS A 12 16.32 20.15 1.74
C LYS A 12 16.81 18.94 0.93
N PRO A 13 17.75 19.12 -0.02
CA PRO A 13 18.31 18.02 -0.80
C PRO A 13 18.95 16.90 0.04
N GLU A 14 19.58 17.26 1.15
CA GLU A 14 20.20 16.31 2.10
C GLU A 14 19.19 15.31 2.69
N TRP A 15 17.91 15.67 2.76
CA TRP A 15 16.87 14.76 3.24
C TRP A 15 16.49 13.67 2.22
N MET A 16 16.93 13.81 0.98
CA MET A 16 16.75 12.79 -0.06
C MET A 16 17.79 11.68 0.01
N VAL A 17 18.86 11.88 0.79
CA VAL A 17 19.87 10.87 1.09
C VAL A 17 19.43 10.12 2.35
N LEU A 18 19.23 8.81 2.23
CA LEU A 18 18.78 7.99 3.35
C LEU A 18 19.97 7.39 4.09
N ASP A 19 20.11 7.75 5.36
CA ASP A 19 21.07 7.14 6.29
C ASP A 19 20.45 5.93 7.00
N ILE A 20 19.14 5.94 7.17
CA ILE A 20 18.37 4.92 7.86
C ILE A 20 17.20 4.48 6.99
N LEU A 21 17.06 3.18 6.76
CA LEU A 21 15.93 2.60 6.05
C LEU A 21 14.82 2.25 7.03
N ALA A 22 13.63 2.82 6.83
CA ALA A 22 12.44 2.45 7.59
C ALA A 22 11.96 1.05 7.22
N VAL A 23 11.81 0.18 8.20
CA VAL A 23 11.30 -1.19 8.01
C VAL A 23 9.80 -1.22 8.28
N PRO A 24 8.97 -1.57 7.28
CA PRO A 24 7.54 -1.69 7.47
C PRO A 24 7.19 -2.76 8.51
N PRO A 25 6.13 -2.58 9.31
CA PRO A 25 5.67 -3.59 10.24
C PRO A 25 5.16 -4.85 9.53
N VAL A 26 5.09 -5.96 10.23
CA VAL A 26 4.68 -7.26 9.68
C VAL A 26 3.27 -7.25 9.09
N THR A 27 2.40 -6.36 9.52
CA THR A 27 1.05 -6.19 8.99
C THR A 27 1.03 -5.66 7.54
N ILE A 28 2.05 -4.94 7.12
CA ILE A 28 2.22 -4.44 5.73
C ILE A 28 2.83 -5.51 4.82
N ARG A 29 3.57 -6.45 5.38
CA ARG A 29 4.25 -7.55 4.69
C ARG A 29 3.94 -8.90 5.34
N PRO A 30 2.65 -9.29 5.41
CA PRO A 30 2.26 -10.53 6.09
C PRO A 30 2.80 -11.76 5.35
N SER A 31 3.25 -12.76 6.11
CA SER A 31 3.56 -14.08 5.55
C SER A 31 2.28 -14.92 5.46
N ILE A 32 2.13 -15.64 4.36
CA ILE A 32 0.97 -16.49 4.08
C ILE A 32 1.40 -17.96 4.21
N THR A 33 0.61 -18.76 4.93
CA THR A 33 0.79 -20.20 4.98
C THR A 33 0.03 -20.83 3.82
N LEU A 34 0.75 -21.51 2.91
CA LEU A 34 0.17 -22.23 1.79
C LEU A 34 -0.54 -23.50 2.27
N GLN A 35 -1.40 -24.05 1.41
CA GLN A 35 -2.10 -25.32 1.70
C GLN A 35 -1.13 -26.49 1.95
N SER A 36 0.09 -26.41 1.40
CA SER A 36 1.18 -27.36 1.64
C SER A 36 1.81 -27.26 3.04
N GLY A 37 1.41 -26.29 3.87
CA GLY A 37 2.04 -25.98 5.16
C GLY A 37 3.30 -25.13 5.06
N GLU A 38 3.79 -24.83 3.86
CA GLU A 38 4.93 -23.96 3.61
C GLU A 38 4.55 -22.49 3.80
N ARG A 39 5.43 -21.72 4.41
CA ARG A 39 5.28 -20.28 4.56
C ARG A 39 5.81 -19.53 3.35
N SER A 40 4.95 -18.76 2.71
CA SER A 40 5.34 -17.82 1.67
C SER A 40 5.52 -16.43 2.27
N GLU A 41 6.71 -15.87 2.12
CA GLU A 41 7.03 -14.52 2.59
C GLU A 41 6.66 -13.48 1.52
N ASP A 42 6.34 -12.27 1.98
CA ASP A 42 6.02 -11.14 1.11
C ASP A 42 7.26 -10.65 0.34
N ASP A 43 7.04 -10.06 -0.84
CA ASP A 43 8.12 -9.53 -1.69
C ASP A 43 8.97 -8.48 -0.97
N LEU A 44 8.34 -7.63 -0.14
CA LEU A 44 9.08 -6.67 0.68
C LEU A 44 10.00 -7.34 1.70
N THR A 45 9.59 -8.46 2.27
CA THR A 45 10.41 -9.23 3.23
C THR A 45 11.64 -9.81 2.53
N HIS A 46 11.49 -10.34 1.30
CA HIS A 46 12.62 -10.81 0.51
C HIS A 46 13.63 -9.69 0.24
N LYS A 47 13.14 -8.52 -0.17
CA LYS A 47 14.00 -7.35 -0.41
C LYS A 47 14.72 -6.86 0.84
N LEU A 48 14.02 -6.79 1.97
CA LEU A 48 14.64 -6.41 3.25
C LEU A 48 15.73 -7.42 3.68
N SER A 49 15.49 -8.71 3.48
CA SER A 49 16.50 -9.75 3.76
C SER A 49 17.75 -9.58 2.91
N ASP A 50 17.58 -9.26 1.62
CA ASP A 50 18.71 -9.00 0.73
C ASP A 50 19.49 -7.74 1.16
N ILE A 51 18.79 -6.66 1.51
CA ILE A 51 19.42 -5.42 1.99
C ILE A 51 20.25 -5.68 3.25
N VAL A 52 19.70 -6.37 4.24
CA VAL A 52 20.39 -6.67 5.49
C VAL A 52 21.64 -7.53 5.23
N ARG A 53 21.52 -8.55 4.37
CA ARG A 53 22.61 -9.45 4.02
C ARG A 53 23.76 -8.72 3.31
N ILE A 54 23.46 -7.86 2.35
CA ILE A 54 24.47 -7.09 1.64
C ILE A 54 25.09 -6.02 2.52
N ASN A 55 24.29 -5.34 3.33
CA ASN A 55 24.78 -4.36 4.28
C ASN A 55 25.77 -4.97 5.29
N GLN A 56 25.47 -6.15 5.81
CA GLN A 56 26.36 -6.85 6.71
C GLN A 56 27.67 -7.25 6.00
N ARG A 57 27.59 -7.79 4.78
CA ARG A 57 28.78 -8.13 3.98
C ARG A 57 29.63 -6.90 3.67
N LEU A 58 29.02 -5.78 3.33
CA LEU A 58 29.72 -4.52 3.12
C LEU A 58 30.46 -4.08 4.38
N PHE A 59 29.79 -4.11 5.52
CA PHE A 59 30.38 -3.76 6.81
C PHE A 59 31.59 -4.67 7.17
N GLU A 60 31.45 -5.97 6.98
CA GLU A 60 32.54 -6.94 7.24
C GLU A 60 33.73 -6.70 6.32
N ASN A 61 33.52 -6.42 5.02
CA ASN A 61 34.61 -6.14 4.07
C ASN A 61 35.34 -4.82 4.34
N ILE A 62 34.59 -3.77 4.76
CA ILE A 62 35.20 -2.51 5.18
C ILE A 62 36.10 -2.73 6.38
N ASN A 63 35.64 -3.45 7.40
CA ASN A 63 36.41 -3.73 8.62
C ASN A 63 37.62 -4.65 8.38
N ALA A 64 37.53 -5.55 7.40
CA ALA A 64 38.61 -6.44 7.00
C ALA A 64 39.67 -5.76 6.13
N GLY A 65 39.47 -4.51 5.71
CA GLY A 65 40.37 -3.80 4.80
C GLY A 65 40.43 -4.41 3.40
N ALA A 66 39.28 -4.88 2.88
CA ALA A 66 39.17 -5.45 1.55
C ALA A 66 39.53 -4.42 0.47
N PRO A 67 39.95 -4.88 -0.73
CA PRO A 67 40.23 -4.00 -1.85
C PRO A 67 39.05 -3.08 -2.19
N GLU A 68 39.35 -1.84 -2.58
CA GLU A 68 38.35 -0.79 -2.87
C GLU A 68 37.30 -1.24 -3.88
N ILE A 69 37.72 -1.93 -4.91
CA ILE A 69 36.83 -2.46 -5.97
C ILE A 69 35.75 -3.41 -5.42
N ILE A 70 36.07 -4.20 -4.41
CA ILE A 70 35.07 -5.10 -3.77
C ILE A 70 34.08 -4.30 -2.91
N ILE A 71 34.58 -3.27 -2.27
CA ILE A 71 33.74 -2.37 -1.44
C ILE A 71 32.80 -1.59 -2.35
N GLU A 72 33.26 -1.06 -3.48
CA GLU A 72 32.43 -0.37 -4.47
C GLU A 72 31.36 -1.29 -5.07
N ASP A 73 31.70 -2.49 -5.46
CA ASP A 73 30.73 -3.48 -5.98
C ASP A 73 29.63 -3.81 -4.97
N LEU A 74 29.99 -3.97 -3.69
CA LEU A 74 29.02 -4.23 -2.64
C LEU A 74 28.16 -3.00 -2.32
N TRP A 75 28.73 -1.80 -2.42
CA TRP A 75 28.02 -0.55 -2.29
C TRP A 75 26.97 -0.38 -3.37
N ASP A 76 27.35 -0.59 -4.62
CA ASP A 76 26.44 -0.52 -5.76
C ASP A 76 25.34 -1.57 -5.68
N LEU A 77 25.68 -2.78 -5.23
CA LEU A 77 24.69 -3.83 -5.00
C LEU A 77 23.72 -3.47 -3.87
N LEU A 78 24.19 -2.85 -2.79
CA LEU A 78 23.33 -2.34 -1.73
C LEU A 78 22.39 -1.25 -2.25
N GLN A 79 22.93 -0.30 -3.00
CA GLN A 79 22.13 0.76 -3.66
C GLN A 79 21.06 0.18 -4.58
N TYR A 80 21.39 -0.83 -5.37
CA TYR A 80 20.43 -1.55 -6.21
C TYR A 80 19.28 -2.17 -5.40
N HIS A 81 19.59 -2.84 -4.29
CA HIS A 81 18.56 -3.47 -3.46
C HIS A 81 17.67 -2.44 -2.76
N VAL A 82 18.21 -1.32 -2.31
CA VAL A 82 17.44 -0.22 -1.72
C VAL A 82 16.56 0.46 -2.78
N THR A 83 17.10 0.75 -3.94
CA THR A 83 16.35 1.34 -5.06
C THR A 83 15.16 0.45 -5.45
N THR A 84 15.40 -0.84 -5.64
CA THR A 84 14.35 -1.79 -6.03
C THR A 84 13.41 -2.18 -4.90
N PHE A 85 13.70 -1.82 -3.65
CA PHE A 85 12.75 -1.90 -2.55
C PHE A 85 11.67 -0.81 -2.65
N PHE A 86 12.05 0.40 -3.07
CA PHE A 86 11.12 1.51 -3.27
C PHE A 86 10.41 1.41 -4.62
N ASP A 87 11.15 1.24 -5.69
CA ASP A 87 10.64 1.21 -7.06
C ASP A 87 11.39 0.17 -7.91
N ASN A 88 10.66 -0.82 -8.39
CA ASN A 88 11.18 -1.88 -9.24
C ASN A 88 11.03 -1.61 -10.75
N ALA A 89 10.58 -0.42 -11.13
CA ALA A 89 10.37 0.01 -12.51
C ALA A 89 11.27 1.19 -12.91
N VAL A 90 12.38 1.39 -12.22
CA VAL A 90 13.35 2.47 -12.52
C VAL A 90 14.04 2.19 -13.83
N ALA A 91 14.12 3.20 -14.72
CA ALA A 91 14.83 3.10 -15.99
C ALA A 91 16.33 2.78 -15.76
N GLN A 92 16.89 1.95 -16.61
CA GLN A 92 18.31 1.51 -16.59
C GLN A 92 18.72 0.66 -15.38
N VAL A 93 17.78 0.31 -14.49
CA VAL A 93 18.03 -0.60 -13.37
C VAL A 93 17.39 -1.96 -13.69
N PRO A 94 18.11 -3.08 -13.54
CA PRO A 94 17.54 -4.41 -13.77
C PRO A 94 16.35 -4.68 -12.84
N VAL A 95 15.26 -5.19 -13.39
CA VAL A 95 14.06 -5.52 -12.62
C VAL A 95 14.31 -6.70 -11.69
N ALA A 96 14.08 -6.50 -10.40
CA ALA A 96 14.16 -7.56 -9.41
C ALA A 96 12.97 -8.53 -9.59
N ARG A 97 13.26 -9.84 -9.65
CA ARG A 97 12.27 -10.88 -9.93
C ARG A 97 12.28 -11.95 -8.85
N HIS A 98 11.11 -12.52 -8.60
CA HIS A 98 10.97 -13.73 -7.81
C HIS A 98 11.53 -14.95 -8.57
N ARG A 99 11.73 -16.09 -7.89
CA ARG A 99 12.17 -17.36 -8.51
C ARG A 99 11.24 -17.84 -9.64
N SER A 100 9.97 -17.47 -9.58
CA SER A 100 8.98 -17.75 -10.62
C SER A 100 9.10 -16.86 -11.87
N GLY A 101 10.06 -15.91 -11.90
CA GLY A 101 10.24 -14.96 -12.99
C GLY A 101 9.34 -13.72 -12.93
N GLN A 102 8.37 -13.67 -12.02
CA GLN A 102 7.52 -12.49 -11.85
C GLN A 102 8.30 -11.33 -11.21
N PRO A 103 8.07 -10.08 -11.67
CA PRO A 103 8.63 -8.90 -11.01
C PRO A 103 8.14 -8.80 -9.57
N LEU A 104 9.02 -8.44 -8.65
CA LEU A 104 8.64 -8.19 -7.25
C LEU A 104 7.77 -6.95 -7.15
N LYS A 105 6.71 -7.04 -6.36
CA LYS A 105 5.80 -5.92 -6.06
C LYS A 105 6.35 -5.11 -4.90
N THR A 106 6.81 -3.90 -5.20
CA THR A 106 7.48 -3.01 -4.25
C THR A 106 6.57 -1.86 -3.79
N LEU A 107 7.09 -0.94 -3.00
CA LEU A 107 6.28 0.14 -2.42
C LEU A 107 5.63 1.03 -3.49
N HIS A 108 6.34 1.34 -4.56
CA HIS A 108 5.82 2.15 -5.66
C HIS A 108 4.60 1.50 -6.33
N GLU A 109 4.67 0.21 -6.63
CA GLU A 109 3.56 -0.54 -7.24
C GLU A 109 2.37 -0.69 -6.29
N ARG A 110 2.60 -0.69 -4.97
CA ARG A 110 1.52 -0.72 -3.97
C ARG A 110 0.74 0.58 -3.89
N ILE A 111 1.37 1.69 -4.29
CA ILE A 111 0.77 3.03 -4.19
C ILE A 111 0.17 3.45 -5.53
N LYS A 112 0.95 3.35 -6.61
CA LYS A 112 0.67 3.99 -7.91
C LYS A 112 -0.29 3.22 -8.82
N THR A 113 -0.38 1.90 -8.69
CA THR A 113 -1.16 1.07 -9.60
C THR A 113 -2.68 1.28 -9.44
N LYS A 114 -3.46 0.83 -10.46
CA LYS A 114 -4.94 0.85 -10.43
C LYS A 114 -5.50 0.16 -9.18
N GLU A 115 -4.89 -0.95 -8.77
CA GLU A 115 -5.26 -1.69 -7.56
C GLU A 115 -4.42 -1.27 -6.34
N GLY A 116 -3.72 -0.16 -6.46
CA GLY A 116 -2.90 0.39 -5.41
C GLY A 116 -3.70 1.16 -4.36
N ARG A 117 -2.96 1.72 -3.42
CA ARG A 117 -3.55 2.33 -2.24
C ARG A 117 -4.45 3.53 -2.58
N PHE A 118 -4.04 4.39 -3.49
CA PHE A 118 -4.82 5.59 -3.81
C PHE A 118 -6.10 5.28 -4.57
N ARG A 119 -6.03 4.51 -5.65
CA ARG A 119 -7.16 4.30 -6.56
C ARG A 119 -8.14 3.23 -6.07
N HIS A 120 -7.70 2.27 -5.27
CA HIS A 120 -8.52 1.13 -4.85
C HIS A 120 -8.95 1.18 -3.38
N ASN A 121 -8.16 1.79 -2.50
CA ASN A 121 -8.46 1.80 -1.07
C ASN A 121 -8.84 3.17 -0.50
N LEU A 122 -8.42 4.28 -1.13
CA LEU A 122 -8.65 5.63 -0.63
C LEU A 122 -9.69 6.40 -1.46
N ALA A 123 -9.54 6.48 -2.78
CA ALA A 123 -10.50 7.17 -3.64
C ALA A 123 -11.84 6.42 -3.75
N GLY A 124 -11.77 5.10 -3.81
CA GLY A 124 -12.93 4.21 -3.73
C GLY A 124 -12.60 3.05 -2.80
N LYS A 125 -13.51 2.72 -1.91
CA LYS A 125 -13.34 1.63 -0.95
C LYS A 125 -14.65 0.87 -0.73
N ARG A 126 -14.54 -0.35 -0.25
CA ARG A 126 -15.68 -1.18 0.11
C ARG A 126 -16.28 -0.67 1.42
N VAL A 127 -17.58 -0.48 1.43
CA VAL A 127 -18.31 0.05 2.60
C VAL A 127 -19.28 -0.98 3.15
N ASN A 128 -19.54 -0.89 4.45
CA ASN A 128 -20.60 -1.64 5.14
C ASN A 128 -21.97 -0.99 4.88
N PHE A 129 -23.05 -1.65 5.29
CA PHE A 129 -24.42 -1.18 5.10
C PHE A 129 -24.76 -0.88 3.64
N SER A 130 -24.35 -1.76 2.76
CA SER A 130 -24.62 -1.71 1.33
C SER A 130 -25.42 -2.93 0.87
N ALA A 131 -26.17 -2.76 -0.19
CA ALA A 131 -26.95 -3.85 -0.79
C ALA A 131 -26.73 -3.92 -2.29
N ARG A 132 -27.00 -5.07 -2.86
CA ARG A 132 -26.93 -5.31 -4.30
C ARG A 132 -28.05 -6.25 -4.72
N THR A 133 -28.76 -5.89 -5.78
CA THR A 133 -29.81 -6.73 -6.36
C THR A 133 -29.93 -6.48 -7.86
N VAL A 134 -30.76 -7.25 -8.52
CA VAL A 134 -31.08 -7.07 -9.94
C VAL A 134 -31.85 -5.76 -10.11
N ILE A 135 -31.54 -5.02 -11.15
CA ILE A 135 -32.27 -3.81 -11.54
C ILE A 135 -33.17 -4.09 -12.74
N SER A 136 -34.34 -3.46 -12.76
CA SER A 136 -35.32 -3.54 -13.83
C SER A 136 -35.95 -2.17 -14.05
N ALA A 137 -36.37 -1.90 -15.28
CA ALA A 137 -37.08 -0.66 -15.60
C ALA A 137 -38.49 -0.67 -14.99
N ASP A 138 -38.92 0.47 -14.44
CA ASP A 138 -40.29 0.70 -13.98
C ASP A 138 -40.79 2.05 -14.51
N PRO A 139 -41.80 2.08 -15.37
CA PRO A 139 -42.33 3.32 -15.95
C PRO A 139 -43.10 4.19 -14.95
N ARG A 140 -43.40 3.69 -13.77
CA ARG A 140 -44.16 4.43 -12.73
C ARG A 140 -43.30 5.34 -11.86
N ILE A 141 -41.97 5.15 -11.90
CA ILE A 141 -41.03 5.99 -11.14
C ILE A 141 -40.51 7.13 -12.02
N ARG A 142 -40.14 8.25 -11.39
CA ARG A 142 -39.55 9.39 -12.07
C ARG A 142 -38.07 9.12 -12.37
N PHE A 143 -37.48 9.91 -13.26
CA PHE A 143 -36.07 9.76 -13.64
C PHE A 143 -35.08 10.01 -12.50
N ASN A 144 -35.48 10.71 -11.45
CA ASN A 144 -34.71 11.00 -10.22
C ASN A 144 -35.10 10.10 -9.04
N GLU A 145 -35.88 9.07 -9.26
CA GLU A 145 -36.32 8.11 -8.24
C GLU A 145 -35.75 6.74 -8.49
N VAL A 146 -35.52 5.99 -7.43
CA VAL A 146 -35.12 4.57 -7.48
C VAL A 146 -36.03 3.76 -6.57
N GLY A 147 -36.56 2.66 -7.08
CA GLY A 147 -37.35 1.71 -6.29
C GLY A 147 -36.43 0.77 -5.52
N VAL A 148 -36.50 0.81 -4.20
CA VAL A 148 -35.72 -0.10 -3.33
C VAL A 148 -36.63 -1.21 -2.84
N PRO A 149 -36.24 -2.50 -2.92
CA PRO A 149 -36.99 -3.62 -2.35
C PRO A 149 -37.21 -3.41 -0.85
N LYS A 150 -38.44 -3.63 -0.39
CA LYS A 150 -38.82 -3.46 1.03
C LYS A 150 -37.92 -4.26 1.98
N VAL A 151 -37.55 -5.46 1.61
CA VAL A 151 -36.67 -6.34 2.42
C VAL A 151 -35.30 -5.68 2.65
N ILE A 152 -34.70 -5.11 1.59
CA ILE A 152 -33.43 -4.41 1.71
C ILE A 152 -33.56 -3.17 2.58
N ALA A 153 -34.64 -2.40 2.41
CA ALA A 153 -34.87 -1.20 3.20
C ALA A 153 -35.09 -1.50 4.70
N MET A 154 -35.63 -2.67 5.04
CA MET A 154 -35.80 -3.11 6.44
C MET A 154 -34.51 -3.58 7.11
N GLU A 155 -33.56 -4.11 6.33
CA GLU A 155 -32.28 -4.62 6.86
C GLU A 155 -31.21 -3.51 6.95
N LEU A 156 -31.25 -2.52 6.07
CA LEU A 156 -30.29 -1.42 6.08
C LEU A 156 -30.62 -0.43 7.18
N THR A 157 -29.63 -0.19 8.04
CA THR A 157 -29.75 0.76 9.17
C THR A 157 -28.71 1.87 9.03
N ILE A 158 -29.07 3.04 9.50
CA ILE A 158 -28.18 4.20 9.57
C ILE A 158 -27.98 4.54 11.04
N PRO A 159 -26.74 4.64 11.55
CA PRO A 159 -26.51 5.08 12.91
C PRO A 159 -26.90 6.57 13.04
N GLU A 160 -27.85 6.87 13.89
CA GLU A 160 -28.34 8.23 14.15
C GLU A 160 -27.98 8.64 15.57
N LYS A 161 -27.33 9.80 15.71
CA LYS A 161 -27.00 10.36 17.01
C LYS A 161 -28.24 11.03 17.61
N VAL A 162 -28.67 10.59 18.79
CA VAL A 162 -29.80 11.19 19.49
C VAL A 162 -29.45 12.57 20.01
N THR A 163 -30.27 13.56 19.64
CA THR A 163 -30.18 14.95 20.08
C THR A 163 -31.53 15.43 20.60
N GLU A 164 -31.56 16.55 21.29
CA GLU A 164 -32.82 17.15 21.79
C GLU A 164 -33.80 17.45 20.64
N TRP A 165 -33.28 17.69 19.43
CA TRP A 165 -34.12 18.05 18.27
C TRP A 165 -34.79 16.85 17.59
N ASN A 166 -34.18 15.66 17.63
CA ASN A 166 -34.68 14.49 16.91
C ASN A 166 -35.25 13.40 17.83
N ILE A 167 -35.14 13.55 19.14
CA ILE A 167 -35.53 12.53 20.12
C ILE A 167 -37.00 12.13 20.02
N GLU A 168 -37.91 13.08 19.83
CA GLU A 168 -39.35 12.79 19.73
C GLU A 168 -39.67 12.04 18.42
N TRP A 169 -39.03 12.41 17.32
CA TRP A 169 -39.17 11.72 16.06
C TRP A 169 -38.63 10.27 16.16
N LEU A 170 -37.44 10.09 16.74
CA LEU A 170 -36.84 8.76 16.95
C LEU A 170 -37.70 7.88 17.88
N LYS A 171 -38.32 8.42 18.93
CA LYS A 171 -39.27 7.69 19.77
C LYS A 171 -40.47 7.20 18.96
N GLY A 172 -40.92 7.98 17.99
CA GLY A 172 -42.00 7.60 17.08
C GLY A 172 -41.66 6.43 16.16
N LEU A 173 -40.39 6.28 15.80
CA LEU A 173 -39.92 5.15 14.98
C LEU A 173 -39.81 3.81 15.74
N ILE A 174 -39.66 3.86 17.07
CA ILE A 174 -39.50 2.67 17.92
C ILE A 174 -40.88 2.10 18.34
N LYS A 175 -41.91 2.88 18.35
CA LYS A 175 -43.30 2.44 18.64
C LYS A 175 -43.94 1.79 17.44
#